data_f10c7b33d02a4e57b8b870553ca1021a
#
_entry.id   f10c7b33d02a4e57b8b870553ca1021a
#
_cell.length_a   1.000
_cell.length_b   1.000
_cell.length_c   1.000
_cell.angle_alpha   90.00
_cell.angle_beta   90.00
_cell.angle_gamma   90.00
#
_symmetry.space_group_name_H-M   'P 1'
#
loop_
_entity.id
_entity.type
_entity.pdbx_description
1 polymer ?
#
loop_
_entity_poly.entity_id
_entity_poly.type
_entity_poly.pdbx_seq_one_letter_code
_entity_poly.pdbx_strand_id
1 'polypeptide(L)'
;EELSASMERSGLEEEQIQFLAASIEMFDLLKEMLNYYEEQAGEMAEKAEGKRKEELLKLKEALFQNQRRKPESYLEAVQLVWMYCLITPIIDIGRCDVFFGDLYCHDIDNGILTEEEALKITQNFFQLVDHLDCETDGRVIVGGYGRRNPETGDRYSLLAIEACRTVKEVLPQFT
;
A
#
# COMPACT_ATOMS: atom_id res chain seq x y z
N GLU A 1 1.21 14.94 11.24
CA GLU A 1 2.19 15.65 12.11
C GLU A 1 3.04 16.66 11.32
N GLU A 2 3.77 16.24 10.26
CA GLU A 2 4.63 17.16 9.48
C GLU A 2 3.85 18.29 8.78
N LEU A 3 2.68 17.99 8.22
CA LEU A 3 1.80 18.99 7.61
C LEU A 3 1.24 19.96 8.63
N SER A 4 0.80 19.47 9.79
CA SER A 4 0.31 20.31 10.89
C SER A 4 1.41 21.23 11.43
N ALA A 5 2.62 20.71 11.61
CA ALA A 5 3.78 21.51 11.99
C ALA A 5 4.15 22.54 10.92
N SER A 6 3.91 22.24 9.64
CA SER A 6 4.13 23.20 8.53
C SER A 6 3.10 24.33 8.55
N MET A 7 1.87 24.09 8.98
CA MET A 7 0.83 25.11 9.17
C MET A 7 1.17 26.15 10.25
N GLU A 8 1.99 25.77 11.23
CA GLU A 8 2.39 26.66 12.34
C GLU A 8 3.53 27.62 11.97
N ARG A 9 4.10 27.49 10.76
CA ARG A 9 5.17 28.38 10.30
C ARG A 9 4.65 29.79 10.07
N SER A 10 5.42 30.80 10.52
CA SER A 10 5.11 32.21 10.25
C SER A 10 5.42 32.56 8.79
N GLY A 11 4.60 33.43 8.19
CA GLY A 11 4.84 33.99 6.86
C GLY A 11 4.36 33.12 5.70
N LEU A 12 3.42 32.19 5.94
CA LEU A 12 2.75 31.47 4.87
C LEU A 12 1.78 32.40 4.12
N GLU A 13 1.75 32.26 2.79
CA GLU A 13 0.76 32.91 1.94
C GLU A 13 -0.57 32.13 1.99
N GLU A 14 -1.67 32.80 1.67
CA GLU A 14 -3.03 32.24 1.70
C GLU A 14 -3.13 30.93 0.89
N GLU A 15 -2.53 30.89 -0.29
CA GLU A 15 -2.52 29.70 -1.16
C GLU A 15 -1.79 28.51 -0.52
N GLN A 16 -0.68 28.77 0.21
CA GLN A 16 0.07 27.74 0.92
C GLN A 16 -0.74 27.19 2.10
N ILE A 17 -1.46 28.05 2.81
CA ILE A 17 -2.35 27.65 3.91
C ILE A 17 -3.46 26.76 3.38
N GLN A 18 -4.11 27.15 2.29
CA GLN A 18 -5.17 26.38 1.65
C GLN A 18 -4.68 25.01 1.18
N PHE A 19 -3.50 24.95 0.57
CA PHE A 19 -2.89 23.69 0.14
C PHE A 19 -2.60 22.74 1.32
N LEU A 20 -2.04 23.28 2.40
CA LEU A 20 -1.75 22.49 3.60
C LEU A 20 -3.03 21.99 4.26
N ALA A 21 -4.05 22.85 4.36
CA ALA A 21 -5.36 22.48 4.91
C ALA A 21 -6.01 21.35 4.10
N ALA A 22 -6.09 21.48 2.78
CA ALA A 22 -6.62 20.44 1.90
C ALA A 22 -5.82 19.12 2.00
N SER A 23 -4.49 19.22 2.13
CA SER A 23 -3.64 18.04 2.32
C SER A 23 -3.93 17.32 3.65
N ILE A 24 -4.18 18.07 4.73
CA ILE A 24 -4.56 17.49 6.03
C ILE A 24 -5.92 16.78 5.91
N GLU A 25 -6.92 17.44 5.32
CA GLU A 25 -8.24 16.85 5.11
C GLU A 25 -8.18 15.54 4.31
N MET A 26 -7.34 15.48 3.28
CA MET A 26 -7.14 14.26 2.49
C MET A 26 -6.58 13.10 3.36
N PHE A 27 -5.64 13.38 4.25
CA PHE A 27 -5.11 12.35 5.15
C PHE A 27 -6.11 11.95 6.25
N ASP A 28 -6.96 12.85 6.70
CA ASP A 28 -8.02 12.53 7.64
C ASP A 28 -9.09 11.65 6.97
N LEU A 29 -9.46 11.93 5.72
CA LEU A 29 -10.32 11.06 4.91
C LEU A 29 -9.71 9.66 4.72
N LEU A 30 -8.40 9.57 4.47
CA LEU A 30 -7.71 8.28 4.38
C LEU A 30 -7.81 7.49 5.69
N LYS A 31 -7.66 8.14 6.84
CA LYS A 31 -7.82 7.50 8.16
C LYS A 31 -9.25 7.01 8.39
N GLU A 32 -10.25 7.81 8.04
CA GLU A 32 -11.66 7.42 8.14
C GLU A 32 -11.94 6.16 7.29
N MET A 33 -11.39 6.12 6.09
CA MET A 33 -11.53 4.97 5.21
C MET A 33 -10.82 3.73 5.74
N LEU A 34 -9.59 3.88 6.28
CA LEU A 34 -8.88 2.79 6.95
C LEU A 34 -9.68 2.23 8.12
N ASN A 35 -10.30 3.10 8.95
CA ASN A 35 -11.16 2.70 10.05
C ASN A 35 -12.39 1.93 9.57
N TYR A 36 -13.08 2.43 8.54
CA TYR A 36 -14.23 1.76 7.97
C TYR A 36 -13.90 0.33 7.50
N TYR A 37 -12.81 0.15 6.75
CA TYR A 37 -12.41 -1.17 6.27
C TYR A 37 -11.85 -2.07 7.39
N GLU A 38 -11.26 -1.50 8.43
CA GLU A 38 -10.88 -2.25 9.65
C GLU A 38 -12.11 -2.87 10.30
N GLU A 39 -13.17 -2.08 10.51
CA GLU A 39 -14.44 -2.55 11.09
C GLU A 39 -15.08 -3.65 10.20
N GLN A 40 -15.12 -3.43 8.89
CA GLN A 40 -15.64 -4.43 7.94
C GLN A 40 -14.85 -5.74 7.97
N ALA A 41 -13.52 -5.66 8.02
CA ALA A 41 -12.67 -6.85 8.16
C ALA A 41 -12.95 -7.59 9.47
N GLY A 42 -13.19 -6.87 10.57
CA GLY A 42 -13.58 -7.43 11.86
C GLY A 42 -14.92 -8.17 11.80
N GLU A 43 -15.95 -7.53 11.27
CA GLU A 43 -17.29 -8.15 11.10
C GLU A 43 -17.26 -9.40 10.19
N MET A 44 -16.45 -9.35 9.14
CA MET A 44 -16.27 -10.51 8.26
C MET A 44 -15.52 -11.63 8.97
N ALA A 45 -14.53 -11.33 9.81
CA ALA A 45 -13.78 -12.31 10.58
C ALA A 45 -14.66 -13.02 11.62
N GLU A 46 -15.65 -12.35 12.20
CA GLU A 46 -16.62 -12.98 13.12
C GLU A 46 -17.47 -14.06 12.44
N LYS A 47 -17.73 -13.88 11.15
CA LYS A 47 -18.56 -14.79 10.34
C LYS A 47 -17.74 -15.86 9.61
N ALA A 48 -16.42 -15.75 9.63
CA ALA A 48 -15.50 -16.64 8.94
C ALA A 48 -14.89 -17.67 9.89
N GLU A 49 -14.41 -18.79 9.33
CA GLU A 49 -13.73 -19.86 10.06
C GLU A 49 -12.38 -20.20 9.40
N GLY A 50 -11.53 -20.91 10.13
CA GLY A 50 -10.26 -21.42 9.65
C GLY A 50 -9.35 -20.35 9.07
N LYS A 51 -8.68 -20.67 7.98
CA LYS A 51 -7.70 -19.81 7.34
C LYS A 51 -8.28 -18.44 6.93
N ARG A 52 -9.52 -18.39 6.45
CA ARG A 52 -10.15 -17.13 6.05
C ARG A 52 -10.30 -16.16 7.22
N LYS A 53 -10.64 -16.66 8.40
CA LYS A 53 -10.69 -15.86 9.62
C LYS A 53 -9.34 -15.28 9.98
N GLU A 54 -8.28 -16.07 9.90
CA GLU A 54 -6.90 -15.62 10.18
C GLU A 54 -6.46 -14.54 9.20
N GLU A 55 -6.75 -14.69 7.91
CA GLU A 55 -6.44 -13.68 6.88
C GLU A 55 -7.17 -12.35 7.15
N LEU A 56 -8.45 -12.41 7.51
CA LEU A 56 -9.24 -11.21 7.83
C LEU A 56 -8.75 -10.51 9.11
N LEU A 57 -8.31 -11.26 10.11
CA LEU A 57 -7.73 -10.68 11.33
C LEU A 57 -6.37 -10.03 11.06
N LYS A 58 -5.53 -10.63 10.19
CA LYS A 58 -4.28 -10.01 9.74
C LYS A 58 -4.55 -8.70 8.97
N LEU A 59 -5.56 -8.72 8.09
CA LEU A 59 -5.98 -7.52 7.35
C LEU A 59 -6.48 -6.43 8.30
N LYS A 60 -7.35 -6.78 9.25
CA LYS A 60 -7.85 -5.87 10.27
C LYS A 60 -6.69 -5.20 11.03
N GLU A 61 -5.73 -6.00 11.49
CA GLU A 61 -4.56 -5.49 12.23
C GLU A 61 -3.72 -4.54 11.37
N ALA A 62 -3.45 -4.87 10.11
CA ALA A 62 -2.72 -4.01 9.20
C ALA A 62 -3.43 -2.65 9.00
N LEU A 63 -4.74 -2.65 8.80
CA LEU A 63 -5.55 -1.44 8.67
C LEU A 63 -5.54 -0.61 9.97
N PHE A 64 -5.61 -1.26 11.14
CA PHE A 64 -5.54 -0.61 12.44
C PHE A 64 -4.19 0.07 12.68
N GLN A 65 -3.08 -0.59 12.33
CA GLN A 65 -1.74 -0.02 12.50
C GLN A 65 -1.49 1.15 11.55
N ASN A 66 -1.95 1.06 10.31
CA ASN A 66 -1.80 2.12 9.31
C ASN A 66 -2.51 3.44 9.67
N GLN A 67 -3.49 3.42 10.58
CA GLN A 67 -4.10 4.64 11.10
C GLN A 67 -3.21 5.37 12.12
N ARG A 68 -2.23 4.69 12.72
CA ARG A 68 -1.49 5.14 13.92
C ARG A 68 -0.03 5.40 13.70
N ARG A 69 0.58 4.70 12.76
CA ARG A 69 2.01 4.79 12.46
C ARG A 69 2.29 4.48 10.98
N LYS A 70 3.50 4.75 10.56
CA LYS A 70 3.97 4.28 9.26
C LYS A 70 4.00 2.75 9.21
N PRO A 71 3.85 2.14 8.02
CA PRO A 71 3.95 0.70 7.87
C PRO A 71 5.28 0.14 8.37
N GLU A 72 5.24 -0.99 9.07
CA GLU A 72 6.39 -1.72 9.57
C GLU A 72 6.47 -3.14 9.01
N SER A 73 5.44 -3.59 8.27
CA SER A 73 5.41 -4.87 7.55
C SER A 73 5.03 -4.68 6.09
N TYR A 74 5.36 -5.69 5.28
CA TYR A 74 5.01 -5.71 3.86
C TYR A 74 3.48 -5.65 3.64
N LEU A 75 2.71 -6.42 4.41
CA LEU A 75 1.25 -6.40 4.32
C LEU A 75 0.67 -5.01 4.65
N GLU A 76 1.15 -4.36 5.71
CA GLU A 76 0.74 -3.00 6.06
C GLU A 76 1.01 -2.01 4.92
N ALA A 77 2.21 -2.07 4.32
CA ALA A 77 2.58 -1.19 3.23
C ALA A 77 1.69 -1.38 1.99
N VAL A 78 1.42 -2.63 1.60
CA VAL A 78 0.53 -2.94 0.48
C VAL A 78 -0.88 -2.45 0.75
N GLN A 79 -1.41 -2.67 1.97
CA GLN A 79 -2.75 -2.19 2.34
C GLN A 79 -2.83 -0.66 2.33
N LEU A 80 -1.82 0.05 2.83
CA LEU A 80 -1.82 1.51 2.81
C LEU A 80 -1.82 2.06 1.38
N VAL A 81 -0.98 1.51 0.51
CA VAL A 81 -0.93 1.92 -0.91
C VAL A 81 -2.26 1.61 -1.59
N TRP A 82 -2.85 0.44 -1.34
CA TRP A 82 -4.16 0.08 -1.88
C TRP A 82 -5.25 1.05 -1.44
N MET A 83 -5.32 1.38 -0.16
CA MET A 83 -6.31 2.35 0.35
C MET A 83 -6.11 3.74 -0.28
N TYR A 84 -4.86 4.15 -0.48
CA TYR A 84 -4.56 5.39 -1.19
C TYR A 84 -5.03 5.34 -2.67
N CYS A 85 -4.84 4.22 -3.36
CA CYS A 85 -5.34 3.99 -4.72
C CYS A 85 -6.86 4.13 -4.84
N LEU A 86 -7.62 3.78 -3.80
CA LEU A 86 -9.08 3.90 -3.80
C LEU A 86 -9.59 5.34 -3.68
N ILE A 87 -8.80 6.24 -3.08
CA ILE A 87 -9.21 7.66 -2.89
C ILE A 87 -8.79 8.51 -4.08
N THR A 88 -7.72 8.14 -4.75
CA THR A 88 -7.14 8.95 -5.82
C THR A 88 -7.32 8.25 -7.16
N PRO A 89 -7.68 9.00 -8.23
CA PRO A 89 -7.68 8.44 -9.59
C PRO A 89 -6.23 8.22 -10.04
N ILE A 90 -5.63 7.11 -9.62
CA ILE A 90 -4.21 6.83 -9.85
C ILE A 90 -4.00 6.29 -11.26
N ILE A 91 -3.15 6.98 -12.01
CA ILE A 91 -2.61 6.54 -13.29
C ILE A 91 -1.37 5.65 -13.06
N ASP A 92 -0.51 6.07 -12.13
CA ASP A 92 0.75 5.41 -11.78
C ASP A 92 0.80 5.10 -10.30
N ILE A 93 0.92 3.81 -9.95
CA ILE A 93 1.17 3.40 -8.56
C ILE A 93 2.59 3.80 -8.14
N GLY A 94 3.50 3.90 -9.11
CA GLY A 94 4.85 4.38 -8.93
C GLY A 94 5.86 3.29 -8.59
N ARG A 95 6.90 3.69 -7.87
CA ARG A 95 8.09 2.89 -7.57
C ARG A 95 7.83 1.86 -6.48
N CYS A 96 7.09 0.79 -6.80
CA CYS A 96 6.75 -0.25 -5.85
C CYS A 96 7.98 -0.95 -5.24
N ASP A 97 9.06 -1.06 -5.98
CA ASP A 97 10.34 -1.59 -5.48
C ASP A 97 10.95 -0.73 -4.36
N VAL A 98 10.75 0.59 -4.43
CA VAL A 98 11.22 1.53 -3.39
C VAL A 98 10.27 1.55 -2.20
N PHE A 99 8.96 1.42 -2.42
CA PHE A 99 7.97 1.46 -1.36
C PHE A 99 7.95 0.17 -0.54
N PHE A 100 8.09 -0.98 -1.19
CA PHE A 100 7.85 -2.28 -0.59
C PHE A 100 9.11 -3.07 -0.32
N GLY A 101 10.22 -2.83 -1.05
CA GLY A 101 11.39 -3.68 -1.04
C GLY A 101 11.99 -3.90 0.34
N ASP A 102 12.15 -2.84 1.14
CA ASP A 102 12.75 -2.94 2.48
C ASP A 102 11.87 -3.75 3.44
N LEU A 103 10.56 -3.50 3.42
CA LEU A 103 9.61 -4.19 4.31
C LEU A 103 9.40 -5.65 3.90
N TYR A 104 9.32 -5.92 2.60
CA TYR A 104 9.28 -7.27 2.07
C TYR A 104 10.50 -8.08 2.51
N CYS A 105 11.71 -7.55 2.27
CA CYS A 105 12.94 -8.24 2.66
C CYS A 105 13.04 -8.42 4.17
N HIS A 106 12.66 -7.40 4.95
CA HIS A 106 12.62 -7.51 6.41
C HIS A 106 11.74 -8.68 6.86
N ASP A 107 10.52 -8.79 6.32
CA ASP A 107 9.57 -9.81 6.74
C ASP A 107 10.02 -11.23 6.33
N ILE A 108 10.61 -11.38 5.12
CA ILE A 108 11.18 -12.65 4.67
C ILE A 108 12.39 -13.05 5.51
N ASP A 109 13.34 -12.16 5.68
CA ASP A 109 14.63 -12.45 6.33
C ASP A 109 14.45 -12.74 7.84
N ASN A 110 13.39 -12.23 8.46
CA ASN A 110 13.02 -12.52 9.85
C ASN A 110 11.98 -13.65 10.01
N GLY A 111 11.57 -14.29 8.93
CA GLY A 111 10.60 -15.39 8.97
C GLY A 111 9.20 -14.98 9.41
N ILE A 112 8.85 -13.70 9.29
CA ILE A 112 7.51 -13.15 9.57
C ILE A 112 6.56 -13.55 8.45
N LEU A 113 7.08 -13.59 7.21
CA LEU A 113 6.36 -13.93 6.00
C LEU A 113 7.16 -14.95 5.19
N THR A 114 6.48 -15.88 4.53
CA THR A 114 7.08 -16.77 3.55
C THR A 114 7.03 -16.16 2.15
N GLU A 115 7.93 -16.59 1.26
CA GLU A 115 7.92 -16.17 -0.16
C GLU A 115 6.58 -16.46 -0.83
N GLU A 116 5.94 -17.58 -0.50
CA GLU A 116 4.62 -17.96 -1.03
C GLU A 116 3.53 -16.99 -0.56
N GLU A 117 3.55 -16.59 0.71
CA GLU A 117 2.60 -15.61 1.25
C GLU A 117 2.82 -14.23 0.64
N ALA A 118 4.08 -13.79 0.51
CA ALA A 118 4.42 -12.54 -0.13
C ALA A 118 3.98 -12.51 -1.60
N LEU A 119 4.18 -13.60 -2.33
CA LEU A 119 3.71 -13.74 -3.70
C LEU A 119 2.18 -13.60 -3.77
N LYS A 120 1.44 -14.25 -2.89
CA LYS A 120 -0.03 -14.14 -2.84
C LYS A 120 -0.51 -12.72 -2.52
N ILE A 121 0.14 -12.03 -1.60
CA ILE A 121 -0.17 -10.62 -1.29
C ILE A 121 0.02 -9.76 -2.54
N THR A 122 1.14 -9.92 -3.24
CA THR A 122 1.43 -9.17 -4.47
C THR A 122 0.44 -9.50 -5.58
N GLN A 123 0.13 -10.78 -5.79
CA GLN A 123 -0.87 -11.23 -6.77
C GLN A 123 -2.24 -10.62 -6.50
N ASN A 124 -2.70 -10.67 -5.26
CA ASN A 124 -3.98 -10.07 -4.86
C ASN A 124 -3.99 -8.57 -5.10
N PHE A 125 -2.91 -7.88 -4.79
CA PHE A 125 -2.77 -6.44 -5.05
C PHE A 125 -2.90 -6.13 -6.55
N PHE A 126 -2.24 -6.90 -7.42
CA PHE A 126 -2.32 -6.71 -8.86
C PHE A 126 -3.71 -7.02 -9.42
N GLN A 127 -4.38 -8.05 -8.91
CA GLN A 127 -5.77 -8.35 -9.26
C GLN A 127 -6.73 -7.22 -8.84
N LEU A 128 -6.51 -6.64 -7.67
CA LEU A 128 -7.30 -5.49 -7.22
C LEU A 128 -7.09 -4.26 -8.12
N VAL A 129 -5.85 -4.03 -8.58
CA VAL A 129 -5.54 -2.95 -9.53
C VAL A 129 -6.24 -3.17 -10.87
N ASP A 130 -6.23 -4.40 -11.38
CA ASP A 130 -6.94 -4.76 -12.62
C ASP A 130 -8.46 -4.58 -12.48
N HIS A 131 -9.02 -4.99 -11.35
CA HIS A 131 -10.46 -4.88 -11.08
C HIS A 131 -10.95 -3.45 -10.79
N LEU A 132 -10.07 -2.49 -10.53
CA LEU A 132 -10.47 -1.08 -10.42
C LEU A 132 -11.04 -0.53 -11.72
N ASP A 133 -10.80 -1.19 -12.85
CA ASP A 133 -11.24 -0.80 -14.19
C ASP A 133 -10.99 0.69 -14.47
N CYS A 134 -9.82 1.15 -14.04
CA CYS A 134 -9.38 2.51 -14.29
C CYS A 134 -9.16 2.69 -15.80
N GLU A 135 -9.64 3.79 -16.38
CA GLU A 135 -9.34 4.16 -17.78
C GLU A 135 -7.82 4.32 -18.04
N THR A 136 -7.01 4.18 -17.01
CA THR A 136 -5.57 4.41 -17.01
C THR A 136 -4.82 3.23 -16.38
N ASP A 137 -3.64 3.00 -16.88
CA ASP A 137 -2.84 1.76 -16.88
C ASP A 137 -2.41 1.15 -15.55
N GLY A 138 -2.71 1.74 -14.38
CA GLY A 138 -2.27 1.20 -13.07
C GLY A 138 -0.79 0.81 -13.06
N ARG A 139 0.10 1.73 -13.48
CA ARG A 139 1.51 1.40 -13.77
C ARG A 139 2.32 1.13 -12.51
N VAL A 140 3.02 -0.01 -12.50
CA VAL A 140 4.01 -0.39 -11.49
C VAL A 140 5.41 -0.22 -12.06
N ILE A 141 6.24 0.58 -11.39
CA ILE A 141 7.63 0.84 -11.80
C ILE A 141 8.56 0.06 -10.88
N VAL A 142 9.51 -0.66 -11.48
CA VAL A 142 10.54 -1.41 -10.76
C VAL A 142 11.91 -1.22 -11.42
N GLY A 143 12.99 -1.35 -10.67
CA GLY A 143 14.35 -1.23 -11.21
C GLY A 143 14.82 0.21 -11.45
N GLY A 144 15.86 0.38 -12.26
CA GLY A 144 16.43 1.68 -12.64
C GLY A 144 17.40 2.29 -11.62
N TYR A 145 17.90 3.50 -11.94
CA TYR A 145 18.89 4.21 -11.16
C TYR A 145 18.30 5.08 -10.05
N GLY A 146 19.14 5.41 -9.04
CA GLY A 146 18.80 6.39 -8.00
C GLY A 146 17.87 5.86 -6.92
N ARG A 147 17.70 4.54 -6.82
CA ARG A 147 16.96 3.91 -5.72
C ARG A 147 17.76 4.03 -4.42
N ARG A 148 17.05 4.34 -3.32
CA ARG A 148 17.66 4.35 -1.98
C ARG A 148 18.00 2.94 -1.46
N ASN A 149 17.36 1.92 -2.03
CA ASN A 149 17.39 0.54 -1.58
C ASN A 149 17.57 -0.45 -2.76
N PRO A 150 18.68 -0.39 -3.52
CA PRO A 150 18.82 -1.18 -4.74
C PRO A 150 18.75 -2.70 -4.51
N GLU A 151 19.34 -3.21 -3.43
CA GLU A 151 19.37 -4.66 -3.15
C GLU A 151 17.98 -5.20 -2.79
N THR A 152 17.28 -4.57 -1.84
CA THR A 152 15.94 -4.97 -1.42
C THR A 152 14.91 -4.69 -2.51
N GLY A 153 15.09 -3.58 -3.24
CA GLY A 153 14.27 -3.25 -4.40
C GLY A 153 14.40 -4.27 -5.53
N ASP A 154 15.59 -4.83 -5.79
CA ASP A 154 15.78 -5.88 -6.80
C ASP A 154 15.12 -7.20 -6.38
N ARG A 155 15.22 -7.58 -5.10
CA ARG A 155 14.50 -8.75 -4.57
C ARG A 155 12.99 -8.60 -4.74
N TYR A 156 12.44 -7.45 -4.38
CA TYR A 156 11.01 -7.18 -4.60
C TYR A 156 10.65 -7.17 -6.09
N SER A 157 11.50 -6.62 -6.95
CA SER A 157 11.25 -6.60 -8.40
C SER A 157 11.07 -8.00 -8.97
N LEU A 158 11.87 -8.97 -8.52
CA LEU A 158 11.72 -10.37 -8.92
C LEU A 158 10.38 -10.97 -8.45
N LEU A 159 9.97 -10.69 -7.21
CA LEU A 159 8.66 -11.10 -6.69
C LEU A 159 7.52 -10.49 -7.53
N ALA A 160 7.61 -9.21 -7.84
CA ALA A 160 6.59 -8.48 -8.60
C ALA A 160 6.47 -9.01 -10.05
N ILE A 161 7.59 -9.30 -10.70
CA ILE A 161 7.62 -9.94 -12.03
C ILE A 161 6.97 -11.34 -11.99
N GLU A 162 7.28 -12.13 -10.95
CA GLU A 162 6.67 -13.45 -10.79
C GLU A 162 5.17 -13.37 -10.50
N ALA A 163 4.73 -12.40 -9.71
CA ALA A 163 3.32 -12.13 -9.47
C ALA A 163 2.59 -11.79 -10.79
N CYS A 164 3.15 -10.86 -11.58
CA CYS A 164 2.60 -10.47 -12.87
C CYS A 164 2.53 -11.68 -13.84
N ARG A 165 3.60 -12.48 -13.92
CA ARG A 165 3.66 -13.67 -14.76
C ARG A 165 2.57 -14.70 -14.43
N THR A 166 2.19 -14.81 -13.17
CA THR A 166 1.29 -15.86 -12.69
C THR A 166 -0.17 -15.41 -12.59
N VAL A 167 -0.43 -14.13 -12.34
CA VAL A 167 -1.80 -13.57 -12.31
C VAL A 167 -2.40 -13.53 -13.72
N LYS A 168 -1.61 -13.17 -14.75
CA LYS A 168 -2.03 -13.11 -16.16
C LYS A 168 -3.16 -12.11 -16.44
N GLU A 169 -3.28 -11.08 -15.62
CA GLU A 169 -4.18 -9.97 -15.86
C GLU A 169 -3.53 -8.93 -16.81
N VAL A 170 -4.34 -8.02 -17.34
CA VAL A 170 -3.87 -6.95 -18.23
C VAL A 170 -3.14 -5.87 -17.44
N LEU A 171 -3.59 -5.58 -16.24
CA LEU A 171 -3.00 -4.61 -15.33
C LEU A 171 -2.40 -5.31 -14.08
N PRO A 172 -1.46 -4.68 -13.38
CA PRO A 172 -0.81 -3.41 -13.74
C PRO A 172 0.16 -3.53 -14.90
N GLN A 173 0.38 -2.42 -15.62
CA GLN A 173 1.48 -2.34 -16.57
C GLN A 173 2.82 -2.24 -15.82
N PHE A 174 3.78 -3.03 -16.27
CA PHE A 174 5.14 -3.02 -15.72
C PHE A 174 6.07 -2.11 -16.55
N THR A 175 6.82 -1.27 -15.87
CA THR A 175 7.84 -0.38 -16.48
C THR A 175 9.16 -0.49 -15.73
#